data_99c5495000101eabfa85f1720ba5a6a0
#
_entry.id   99c5495000101eabfa85f1720ba5a6a0
#
_cell.length_a   1.000
_cell.length_b   1.000
_cell.length_c   1.000
_cell.angle_alpha   90.00
_cell.angle_beta   90.00
_cell.angle_gamma   90.00
#
_symmetry.space_group_name_H-M   'P 1'
#
loop_
_entity.id
_entity.type
_entity.pdbx_description
1 polymer ?
#
loop_
_entity_poly.entity_id
_entity_poly.type
_entity_poly.pdbx_seq_one_letter_code
_entity_poly.pdbx_strand_id
1 'polypeptide(L)'
;ALGARLEDWLQDSKEGQDGSAWASVTLINNAGVIPRIGPLSEAEAGDLARALRVGLEAPMLLTAVFLRATEGWRAQRKVLNISSGLGRRAMASQAAYCAAKAGMDHFTRCVALEEALKANGAQVCSLAPGVIDTDMQEQLRGADPAAFPDQGNFARLKSGGQLTSPEEAANRVLAYLARPDFGAQPVADVRD
;
A
#
# COMPACT_ATOMS: atom_id res chain seq x y z
N ALA A 1 14.53 9.18 12.65
CA ALA A 1 13.26 8.50 12.33
C ALA A 1 13.20 8.16 10.84
N LEU A 2 12.26 7.28 10.40
CA LEU A 2 12.18 6.81 9.01
C LEU A 2 11.97 7.98 8.01
N GLY A 3 11.10 8.93 8.34
CA GLY A 3 10.85 10.12 7.52
C GLY A 3 12.09 10.98 7.29
N ALA A 4 12.91 11.22 8.32
CA ALA A 4 14.17 11.97 8.18
C ALA A 4 15.14 11.28 7.22
N ARG A 5 15.25 9.93 7.28
CA ARG A 5 16.11 9.17 6.34
C ARG A 5 15.63 9.28 4.90
N LEU A 6 14.31 9.30 4.67
CA LEU A 6 13.76 9.52 3.33
C LEU A 6 14.06 10.95 2.85
N GLU A 7 13.90 11.94 3.72
CA GLU A 7 14.17 13.34 3.41
C GLU A 7 15.65 13.56 3.06
N ASP A 8 16.57 13.04 3.88
CA ASP A 8 18.02 13.07 3.64
C ASP A 8 18.36 12.43 2.29
N TRP A 9 17.83 11.23 2.03
CA TRP A 9 18.08 10.52 0.76
C TRP A 9 17.57 11.30 -0.46
N LEU A 10 16.38 11.90 -0.37
CA LEU A 10 15.82 12.73 -1.45
C LEU A 10 16.67 13.99 -1.69
N GLN A 11 17.18 14.60 -0.63
CA GLN A 11 18.07 15.77 -0.72
C GLN A 11 19.39 15.40 -1.40
N ASP A 12 20.02 14.29 -0.98
CA ASP A 12 21.29 13.81 -1.53
C ASP A 12 21.13 13.36 -2.99
N SER A 13 19.95 12.82 -3.36
CA SER A 13 19.64 12.36 -4.72
C SER A 13 19.22 13.49 -5.67
N LYS A 14 19.06 14.73 -5.16
CA LYS A 14 18.64 15.88 -5.95
C LYS A 14 19.80 16.40 -6.79
N GLU A 15 19.96 15.90 -8.00
CA GLU A 15 20.88 16.48 -8.98
C GLU A 15 20.24 17.73 -9.60
N GLY A 16 20.91 18.89 -9.44
CA GLY A 16 20.36 20.20 -9.77
C GLY A 16 19.40 20.73 -8.68
N GLN A 17 18.99 22.00 -8.79
CA GLN A 17 18.11 22.62 -7.79
C GLN A 17 16.65 22.15 -7.85
N ASP A 18 16.22 21.56 -8.96
CA ASP A 18 14.84 21.25 -9.28
C ASP A 18 14.57 19.78 -9.65
N GLY A 19 15.52 18.88 -9.41
CA GLY A 19 15.39 17.46 -9.73
C GLY A 19 15.26 17.17 -11.23
N SER A 20 15.71 18.08 -12.10
CA SER A 20 15.58 17.98 -13.56
C SER A 20 16.42 16.85 -14.19
N ALA A 21 17.38 16.27 -13.46
CA ALA A 21 18.14 15.10 -13.90
C ALA A 21 17.30 13.81 -13.96
N TRP A 22 16.14 13.77 -13.26
CA TRP A 22 15.29 12.59 -13.18
C TRP A 22 14.03 12.75 -14.04
N ALA A 23 13.72 11.74 -14.86
CA ALA A 23 12.44 11.69 -15.57
C ALA A 23 11.26 11.48 -14.60
N SER A 24 11.48 10.68 -13.56
CA SER A 24 10.48 10.43 -12.53
C SER A 24 11.11 10.08 -11.18
N VAL A 25 10.37 10.34 -10.12
CA VAL A 25 10.67 9.89 -8.74
C VAL A 25 9.42 9.22 -8.16
N THR A 26 9.60 8.05 -7.55
CA THR A 26 8.48 7.23 -7.08
C THR A 26 8.69 6.77 -5.64
N LEU A 27 7.69 6.99 -4.80
CA LEU A 27 7.57 6.37 -3.49
C LEU A 27 6.66 5.15 -3.58
N ILE A 28 7.13 3.97 -3.15
CA ILE A 28 6.32 2.75 -3.04
C ILE A 28 6.19 2.37 -1.56
N ASN A 29 5.01 2.54 -0.99
CA ASN A 29 4.66 2.08 0.36
C ASN A 29 4.19 0.62 0.29
N ASN A 30 5.13 -0.32 0.44
CA ASN A 30 4.88 -1.75 0.31
C ASN A 30 4.78 -2.49 1.66
N ALA A 31 5.38 -1.97 2.72
CA ALA A 31 5.40 -2.65 4.01
C ALA A 31 3.98 -2.92 4.54
N GLY A 32 3.74 -4.12 5.01
CA GLY A 32 2.46 -4.52 5.57
C GLY A 32 2.63 -5.64 6.60
N VAL A 33 1.71 -5.71 7.56
CA VAL A 33 1.65 -6.77 8.55
C VAL A 33 0.21 -7.23 8.70
N ILE A 34 0.01 -8.53 8.96
CA ILE A 34 -1.26 -9.06 9.46
C ILE A 34 -1.17 -9.09 10.99
N PRO A 35 -2.13 -8.51 11.71
CA PRO A 35 -2.26 -8.72 13.16
C PRO A 35 -2.67 -10.18 13.43
N ARG A 36 -2.66 -10.58 14.70
CA ARG A 36 -3.22 -11.88 15.12
C ARG A 36 -4.62 -12.04 14.52
N ILE A 37 -4.84 -13.18 13.87
CA ILE A 37 -6.11 -13.50 13.23
C ILE A 37 -7.08 -14.00 14.30
N GLY A 38 -8.19 -13.31 14.46
CA GLY A 38 -9.20 -13.64 15.47
C GLY A 38 -10.21 -12.52 15.71
N PRO A 39 -11.25 -12.74 16.52
CA PRO A 39 -12.25 -11.75 16.85
C PRO A 39 -11.61 -10.49 17.47
N LEU A 40 -12.16 -9.31 17.17
CA LEU A 40 -11.65 -8.05 17.71
C LEU A 40 -11.69 -8.00 19.24
N SER A 41 -12.64 -8.67 19.86
CA SER A 41 -12.75 -8.79 21.33
C SER A 41 -11.57 -9.49 22.00
N GLU A 42 -10.76 -10.25 21.24
CA GLU A 42 -9.56 -10.95 21.72
C GLU A 42 -8.26 -10.28 21.28
N ALA A 43 -8.35 -9.13 20.62
CA ALA A 43 -7.18 -8.45 20.07
C ALA A 43 -6.40 -7.72 21.14
N GLU A 44 -5.07 -7.90 21.14
CA GLU A 44 -4.16 -7.17 22.01
C GLU A 44 -3.95 -5.74 21.50
N ALA A 45 -3.96 -4.75 22.41
CA ALA A 45 -3.81 -3.34 22.05
C ALA A 45 -2.50 -3.07 21.30
N GLY A 46 -1.40 -3.75 21.66
CA GLY A 46 -0.12 -3.63 20.99
C GLY A 46 -0.14 -4.10 19.53
N ASP A 47 -0.89 -5.17 19.27
CA ASP A 47 -1.03 -5.74 17.92
C ASP A 47 -1.90 -4.85 17.01
N LEU A 48 -2.99 -4.30 17.55
CA LEU A 48 -3.82 -3.29 16.88
C LEU A 48 -2.99 -2.04 16.52
N ALA A 49 -2.23 -1.52 17.49
CA ALA A 49 -1.38 -0.35 17.28
C ALA A 49 -0.32 -0.62 16.21
N ARG A 50 0.31 -1.81 16.22
CA ARG A 50 1.30 -2.22 15.21
C ARG A 50 0.69 -2.29 13.80
N ALA A 51 -0.49 -2.89 13.67
CA ALA A 51 -1.19 -3.02 12.39
C ALA A 51 -1.50 -1.65 11.79
N LEU A 52 -2.03 -0.71 12.59
CA LEU A 52 -2.32 0.65 12.14
C LEU A 52 -1.05 1.46 11.87
N ARG A 53 -0.03 1.32 12.71
CA ARG A 53 1.24 2.03 12.53
C ARG A 53 1.94 1.64 11.24
N VAL A 54 2.02 0.35 10.93
CA VAL A 54 2.68 -0.12 9.69
C VAL A 54 1.78 0.06 8.47
N GLY A 55 0.48 -0.25 8.60
CA GLY A 55 -0.44 -0.31 7.46
C GLY A 55 -1.07 1.04 7.08
N LEU A 56 -0.99 2.06 7.95
CA LEU A 56 -1.62 3.37 7.70
C LEU A 56 -0.72 4.54 8.09
N GLU A 57 -0.29 4.64 9.36
CA GLU A 57 0.48 5.79 9.86
C GLU A 57 1.78 5.98 9.06
N ALA A 58 2.58 4.92 8.88
CA ALA A 58 3.85 5.01 8.16
C ALA A 58 3.66 5.42 6.69
N PRO A 59 2.76 4.84 5.89
CA PRO A 59 2.44 5.33 4.55
C PRO A 59 2.03 6.81 4.51
N MET A 60 1.20 7.28 5.44
CA MET A 60 0.82 8.69 5.51
C MET A 60 2.01 9.60 5.79
N LEU A 61 2.85 9.26 6.79
CA LEU A 61 4.04 10.02 7.13
C LEU A 61 5.06 10.06 6.00
N LEU A 62 5.34 8.92 5.36
CA LEU A 62 6.28 8.84 4.25
C LEU A 62 5.77 9.59 3.01
N THR A 63 4.48 9.50 2.72
CA THR A 63 3.85 10.26 1.64
C THR A 63 3.96 11.76 1.90
N ALA A 64 3.67 12.23 3.12
CA ALA A 64 3.79 13.65 3.47
C ALA A 64 5.24 14.16 3.33
N VAL A 65 6.23 13.37 3.79
CA VAL A 65 7.66 13.72 3.62
C VAL A 65 8.04 13.76 2.14
N PHE A 66 7.66 12.74 1.37
CA PHE A 66 7.95 12.67 -0.05
C PHE A 66 7.38 13.86 -0.82
N LEU A 67 6.10 14.17 -0.63
CA LEU A 67 5.43 15.26 -1.33
C LEU A 67 6.08 16.61 -1.00
N ARG A 68 6.44 16.87 0.28
CA ARG A 68 7.10 18.08 0.71
C ARG A 68 8.52 18.18 0.14
N ALA A 69 9.32 17.12 0.25
CA ALA A 69 10.73 17.13 -0.18
C ALA A 69 10.89 17.22 -1.70
N THR A 70 9.88 16.76 -2.46
CA THR A 70 9.89 16.82 -3.93
C THR A 70 9.02 17.94 -4.50
N GLU A 71 8.47 18.83 -3.66
CA GLU A 71 7.73 19.97 -4.13
C GLU A 71 8.63 20.87 -5.00
N GLY A 72 8.14 21.27 -6.16
CA GLY A 72 8.93 22.03 -7.12
C GLY A 72 9.91 21.23 -7.99
N TRP A 73 10.01 19.91 -7.82
CA TRP A 73 10.78 19.08 -8.74
C TRP A 73 10.09 19.03 -10.11
N ARG A 74 10.90 19.06 -11.18
CA ARG A 74 10.39 18.89 -12.56
C ARG A 74 10.12 17.44 -12.93
N ALA A 75 10.77 16.50 -12.23
CA ALA A 75 10.52 15.07 -12.37
C ALA A 75 9.03 14.74 -12.17
N GLN A 76 8.52 13.77 -12.92
CA GLN A 76 7.20 13.20 -12.63
C GLN A 76 7.20 12.54 -11.26
N ARG A 77 6.30 12.95 -10.37
CA ARG A 77 6.21 12.48 -8.99
C ARG A 77 5.11 11.44 -8.84
N LYS A 78 5.46 10.26 -8.33
CA LYS A 78 4.49 9.16 -8.17
C LYS A 78 4.50 8.63 -6.74
N VAL A 79 3.33 8.31 -6.21
CA VAL A 79 3.16 7.58 -4.94
C VAL A 79 2.29 6.37 -5.20
N LEU A 80 2.82 5.19 -4.90
CA LEU A 80 2.10 3.92 -4.97
C LEU A 80 1.98 3.33 -3.57
N ASN A 81 0.75 3.19 -3.08
CA ASN A 81 0.43 2.52 -1.83
C ASN A 81 -0.05 1.10 -2.14
N ILE A 82 0.62 0.07 -1.62
CA ILE A 82 0.18 -1.32 -1.79
C ILE A 82 -0.97 -1.61 -0.82
N SER A 83 -2.18 -1.60 -1.37
CA SER A 83 -3.42 -1.85 -0.66
C SER A 83 -3.83 -3.33 -0.67
N SER A 84 -5.10 -3.58 -0.56
CA SER A 84 -5.71 -4.91 -0.57
C SER A 84 -7.18 -4.79 -0.97
N GLY A 85 -7.76 -5.83 -1.54
CA GLY A 85 -9.20 -5.95 -1.68
C GLY A 85 -9.95 -5.80 -0.33
N LEU A 86 -9.27 -6.06 0.79
CA LEU A 86 -9.82 -5.88 2.15
C LEU A 86 -9.87 -4.41 2.60
N GLY A 87 -9.32 -3.48 1.86
CA GLY A 87 -9.61 -2.05 2.03
C GLY A 87 -11.02 -1.67 1.58
N ARG A 88 -11.65 -2.50 0.74
CA ARG A 88 -12.98 -2.27 0.15
C ARG A 88 -14.01 -3.31 0.57
N ARG A 89 -13.56 -4.46 1.07
CA ARG A 89 -14.43 -5.57 1.53
C ARG A 89 -14.10 -5.91 2.98
N ALA A 90 -15.12 -5.98 3.82
CA ALA A 90 -14.96 -6.45 5.19
C ALA A 90 -14.65 -7.95 5.24
N MET A 91 -13.91 -8.37 6.26
CA MET A 91 -13.62 -9.76 6.58
C MET A 91 -13.61 -9.96 8.08
N ALA A 92 -14.32 -10.97 8.56
CA ALA A 92 -14.30 -11.34 9.97
C ALA A 92 -12.87 -11.68 10.41
N SER A 93 -12.55 -11.40 11.66
CA SER A 93 -11.24 -11.68 12.27
C SER A 93 -10.05 -10.91 11.66
N GLN A 94 -10.32 -9.90 10.80
CA GLN A 94 -9.34 -9.04 10.15
C GLN A 94 -9.63 -7.54 10.33
N ALA A 95 -10.34 -7.16 11.39
CA ALA A 95 -10.83 -5.79 11.58
C ALA A 95 -9.72 -4.72 11.50
N ALA A 96 -8.59 -4.92 12.19
CA ALA A 96 -7.49 -3.95 12.18
C ALA A 96 -6.79 -3.86 10.81
N TYR A 97 -6.61 -4.99 10.12
CA TYR A 97 -6.05 -5.00 8.77
C TYR A 97 -6.97 -4.31 7.77
N CYS A 98 -8.26 -4.63 7.81
CA CYS A 98 -9.28 -3.98 6.97
C CYS A 98 -9.32 -2.47 7.23
N ALA A 99 -9.29 -2.04 8.50
CA ALA A 99 -9.27 -0.64 8.88
C ALA A 99 -8.04 0.10 8.33
N ALA A 100 -6.84 -0.50 8.46
CA ALA A 100 -5.61 0.08 7.93
C ALA A 100 -5.66 0.25 6.40
N LYS A 101 -6.13 -0.79 5.67
CA LYS A 101 -6.22 -0.75 4.20
C LYS A 101 -7.34 0.16 3.70
N ALA A 102 -8.48 0.22 4.39
CA ALA A 102 -9.55 1.17 4.09
C ALA A 102 -9.12 2.62 4.34
N GLY A 103 -8.41 2.87 5.44
CA GLY A 103 -7.80 4.16 5.74
C GLY A 103 -6.77 4.57 4.68
N MET A 104 -5.91 3.63 4.25
CA MET A 104 -4.95 3.84 3.17
C MET A 104 -5.65 4.22 1.85
N ASP A 105 -6.70 3.50 1.45
CA ASP A 105 -7.48 3.82 0.25
C ASP A 105 -8.12 5.20 0.34
N HIS A 106 -8.64 5.55 1.53
CA HIS A 106 -9.33 6.83 1.70
C HIS A 106 -8.36 8.02 1.74
N PHE A 107 -7.26 7.94 2.50
CA PHE A 107 -6.30 9.04 2.50
C PHE A 107 -5.67 9.25 1.12
N THR A 108 -5.47 8.18 0.34
CA THR A 108 -4.95 8.30 -1.03
C THR A 108 -5.91 9.10 -1.91
N ARG A 109 -7.24 8.93 -1.77
CA ARG A 109 -8.23 9.78 -2.46
C ARG A 109 -8.11 11.25 -2.06
N CYS A 110 -7.92 11.54 -0.77
CA CYS A 110 -7.73 12.92 -0.30
C CYS A 110 -6.49 13.54 -0.91
N VAL A 111 -5.35 12.83 -0.87
CA VAL A 111 -4.08 13.31 -1.45
C VAL A 111 -4.20 13.50 -2.97
N ALA A 112 -4.92 12.64 -3.69
CA ALA A 112 -5.17 12.81 -5.12
C ALA A 112 -5.89 14.12 -5.42
N LEU A 113 -6.88 14.49 -4.62
CA LEU A 113 -7.60 15.75 -4.76
C LEU A 113 -6.69 16.97 -4.47
N GLU A 114 -5.83 16.87 -3.44
CA GLU A 114 -4.88 17.93 -3.08
C GLU A 114 -3.83 18.14 -4.19
N GLU A 115 -3.25 17.06 -4.70
CA GLU A 115 -2.23 17.13 -5.74
C GLU A 115 -2.80 17.55 -7.11
N ALA A 116 -4.08 17.26 -7.39
CA ALA A 116 -4.75 17.74 -8.60
C ALA A 116 -4.89 19.28 -8.67
N LEU A 117 -4.76 19.97 -7.56
CA LEU A 117 -4.77 21.43 -7.51
C LEU A 117 -3.42 22.07 -7.87
N LYS A 118 -2.36 21.27 -8.00
CA LYS A 118 -0.98 21.75 -8.24
C LYS A 118 -0.60 21.58 -9.72
N ALA A 119 0.15 22.54 -10.26
CA ALA A 119 0.60 22.49 -11.66
C ALA A 119 1.49 21.27 -11.97
N ASN A 120 2.30 20.80 -11.00
CA ASN A 120 3.09 19.58 -11.09
C ASN A 120 2.74 18.65 -9.93
N GLY A 121 1.44 18.37 -9.77
CA GLY A 121 0.94 17.49 -8.71
C GLY A 121 1.42 16.05 -8.88
N ALA A 122 1.66 15.37 -7.76
CA ALA A 122 2.04 13.96 -7.78
C ALA A 122 0.85 13.09 -8.20
N GLN A 123 1.12 12.09 -9.02
CA GLN A 123 0.18 11.02 -9.31
C GLN A 123 0.18 10.01 -8.15
N VAL A 124 -0.97 9.74 -7.57
CA VAL A 124 -1.07 8.85 -6.41
C VAL A 124 -2.08 7.74 -6.64
N CYS A 125 -1.74 6.52 -6.22
CA CYS A 125 -2.63 5.37 -6.33
C CYS A 125 -2.46 4.43 -5.14
N SER A 126 -3.58 3.98 -4.59
CA SER A 126 -3.67 2.85 -3.67
C SER A 126 -4.12 1.63 -4.47
N LEU A 127 -3.20 0.68 -4.70
CA LEU A 127 -3.38 -0.44 -5.62
C LEU A 127 -3.47 -1.75 -4.87
N ALA A 128 -4.55 -2.50 -5.08
CA ALA A 128 -4.61 -3.90 -4.65
C ALA A 128 -3.83 -4.77 -5.63
N PRO A 129 -2.79 -5.51 -5.17
CA PRO A 129 -1.88 -6.24 -6.06
C PRO A 129 -2.38 -7.64 -6.44
N GLY A 130 -3.62 -7.99 -6.11
CA GLY A 130 -4.16 -9.33 -6.25
C GLY A 130 -3.87 -10.23 -5.04
N VAL A 131 -4.01 -11.53 -5.22
CA VAL A 131 -3.79 -12.54 -4.17
C VAL A 131 -2.45 -13.22 -4.42
N ILE A 132 -1.45 -12.93 -3.58
CA ILE A 132 -0.05 -13.30 -3.79
C ILE A 132 0.34 -14.39 -2.80
N ASP A 133 1.06 -15.42 -3.26
CA ASP A 133 1.56 -16.51 -2.42
C ASP A 133 2.74 -16.05 -1.55
N THR A 134 2.44 -15.63 -0.34
CA THR A 134 3.39 -15.03 0.63
C THR A 134 3.19 -15.66 2.01
N ASP A 135 4.11 -15.41 2.94
CA ASP A 135 3.99 -15.79 4.36
C ASP A 135 2.68 -15.30 4.99
N MET A 136 2.17 -14.15 4.52
CA MET A 136 0.86 -13.61 4.93
C MET A 136 -0.28 -14.56 4.55
N GLN A 137 -0.21 -15.18 3.37
CA GLN A 137 -1.16 -16.21 2.95
C GLN A 137 -1.01 -17.50 3.76
N GLU A 138 0.22 -17.85 4.17
CA GLU A 138 0.45 -19.02 5.04
C GLU A 138 -0.18 -18.80 6.41
N GLN A 139 -0.04 -17.62 6.99
CA GLN A 139 -0.69 -17.27 8.25
C GLN A 139 -2.21 -17.38 8.15
N LEU A 140 -2.83 -16.88 7.06
CA LEU A 140 -4.27 -16.97 6.85
C LEU A 140 -4.76 -18.40 6.67
N ARG A 141 -4.01 -19.25 5.95
CA ARG A 141 -4.32 -20.68 5.79
C ARG A 141 -4.13 -21.49 7.07
N GLY A 142 -3.15 -21.09 7.89
CA GLY A 142 -2.80 -21.74 9.14
C GLY A 142 -3.61 -21.27 10.35
N ALA A 143 -4.52 -20.30 10.18
CA ALA A 143 -5.34 -19.80 11.28
C ALA A 143 -6.36 -20.85 11.74
N ASP A 144 -6.77 -20.76 13.02
CA ASP A 144 -7.81 -21.62 13.58
C ASP A 144 -9.16 -21.38 12.85
N PRO A 145 -9.76 -22.39 12.21
CA PRO A 145 -11.05 -22.24 11.51
C PRO A 145 -12.19 -21.79 12.44
N ALA A 146 -12.12 -22.09 13.73
CA ALA A 146 -13.11 -21.64 14.72
C ALA A 146 -13.04 -20.14 14.97
N ALA A 147 -11.83 -19.55 14.88
CA ALA A 147 -11.60 -18.12 15.07
C ALA A 147 -11.61 -17.34 13.75
N PHE A 148 -11.47 -18.01 12.59
CA PHE A 148 -11.39 -17.39 11.26
C PHE A 148 -12.28 -18.10 10.25
N PRO A 149 -13.53 -17.67 10.07
CA PRO A 149 -14.49 -18.35 9.17
C PRO A 149 -14.05 -18.45 7.71
N ASP A 150 -13.23 -17.50 7.23
CA ASP A 150 -12.73 -17.48 5.86
C ASP A 150 -11.49 -18.35 5.61
N GLN A 151 -10.95 -19.05 6.63
CA GLN A 151 -9.74 -19.88 6.52
C GLN A 151 -9.81 -20.88 5.34
N GLY A 152 -10.94 -21.59 5.20
CA GLY A 152 -11.15 -22.55 4.11
C GLY A 152 -11.12 -21.93 2.71
N ASN A 153 -11.46 -20.65 2.56
CA ASN A 153 -11.36 -19.94 1.28
C ASN A 153 -9.88 -19.76 0.88
N PHE A 154 -9.03 -19.39 1.83
CA PHE A 154 -7.59 -19.24 1.59
C PHE A 154 -6.92 -20.58 1.28
N ALA A 155 -7.33 -21.66 1.94
CA ALA A 155 -6.87 -23.01 1.63
C ALA A 155 -7.22 -23.41 0.18
N ARG A 156 -8.46 -23.13 -0.26
CA ARG A 156 -8.91 -23.41 -1.65
C ARG A 156 -8.17 -22.57 -2.70
N LEU A 157 -7.85 -21.30 -2.42
CA LEU A 157 -7.05 -20.48 -3.33
C LEU A 157 -5.69 -21.13 -3.63
N LYS A 158 -5.04 -21.68 -2.60
CA LYS A 158 -3.75 -22.37 -2.77
C LYS A 158 -3.90 -23.68 -3.53
N SER A 159 -4.81 -24.56 -3.11
CA SER A 159 -5.02 -25.87 -3.76
C SER A 159 -5.53 -25.74 -5.20
N GLY A 160 -6.26 -24.68 -5.51
CA GLY A 160 -6.77 -24.37 -6.86
C GLY A 160 -5.78 -23.63 -7.76
N GLY A 161 -4.55 -23.38 -7.32
CA GLY A 161 -3.53 -22.68 -8.13
C GLY A 161 -3.88 -21.21 -8.45
N GLN A 162 -4.69 -20.57 -7.60
CA GLN A 162 -5.19 -19.20 -7.85
C GLN A 162 -4.32 -18.09 -7.24
N LEU A 163 -3.21 -18.47 -6.62
CA LEU A 163 -2.26 -17.52 -6.06
C LEU A 163 -1.23 -17.12 -7.12
N THR A 164 -0.97 -15.82 -7.20
CA THR A 164 0.10 -15.27 -8.05
C THR A 164 1.44 -15.37 -7.33
N SER A 165 2.52 -15.67 -8.03
CA SER A 165 3.85 -15.63 -7.41
C SER A 165 4.24 -14.18 -7.03
N PRO A 166 5.12 -13.98 -6.03
CA PRO A 166 5.59 -12.63 -5.69
C PRO A 166 6.24 -11.89 -6.87
N GLU A 167 7.00 -12.61 -7.70
CA GLU A 167 7.65 -12.04 -8.89
C GLU A 167 6.62 -11.57 -9.93
N GLU A 168 5.65 -12.42 -10.26
CA GLU A 168 4.59 -12.06 -11.20
C GLU A 168 3.74 -10.89 -10.68
N ALA A 169 3.42 -10.89 -9.39
CA ALA A 169 2.70 -9.78 -8.76
C ALA A 169 3.49 -8.48 -8.83
N ALA A 170 4.81 -8.53 -8.56
CA ALA A 170 5.69 -7.36 -8.68
C ALA A 170 5.71 -6.83 -10.12
N ASN A 171 5.84 -7.72 -11.12
CA ASN A 171 5.82 -7.33 -12.52
C ASN A 171 4.49 -6.66 -12.92
N ARG A 172 3.35 -7.17 -12.47
CA ARG A 172 2.03 -6.56 -12.70
C ARG A 172 1.92 -5.18 -12.04
N VAL A 173 2.39 -5.04 -10.81
CA VAL A 173 2.40 -3.76 -10.07
C VAL A 173 3.28 -2.74 -10.77
N LEU A 174 4.49 -3.11 -11.21
CA LEU A 174 5.37 -2.23 -11.94
C LEU A 174 4.82 -1.85 -13.32
N ALA A 175 4.18 -2.79 -14.02
CA ALA A 175 3.48 -2.50 -15.28
C ALA A 175 2.33 -1.50 -15.06
N TYR A 176 1.55 -1.63 -13.98
CA TYR A 176 0.50 -0.67 -13.62
C TYR A 176 1.09 0.72 -13.32
N LEU A 177 2.20 0.78 -12.54
CA LEU A 177 2.90 2.03 -12.23
C LEU A 177 3.44 2.75 -13.48
N ALA A 178 3.81 2.00 -14.51
CA ALA A 178 4.32 2.53 -15.78
C ALA A 178 3.24 3.04 -16.74
N ARG A 179 1.96 2.79 -16.46
CA ARG A 179 0.84 3.23 -17.33
C ARG A 179 0.82 4.76 -17.48
N PRO A 180 0.50 5.29 -18.67
CA PRO A 180 0.36 6.73 -18.85
C PRO A 180 -0.75 7.35 -18.00
N ASP A 181 -1.79 6.59 -17.68
CA ASP A 181 -2.94 6.98 -16.88
C ASP A 181 -2.79 6.62 -15.38
N PHE A 182 -1.56 6.27 -14.91
CA PHE A 182 -1.33 6.02 -13.49
C PHE A 182 -1.80 7.22 -12.64
N GLY A 183 -2.58 6.96 -11.61
CA GLY A 183 -3.15 7.99 -10.74
C GLY A 183 -4.48 8.57 -11.20
N ALA A 184 -4.96 8.28 -12.41
CA ALA A 184 -6.30 8.68 -12.86
C ALA A 184 -7.41 8.04 -11.99
N GLN A 185 -7.14 6.83 -11.50
CA GLN A 185 -7.94 6.16 -10.46
C GLN A 185 -7.10 6.09 -9.17
N PRO A 186 -7.41 6.90 -8.15
CA PRO A 186 -6.61 6.93 -6.91
C PRO A 186 -6.75 5.65 -6.07
N VAL A 187 -7.73 4.79 -6.36
CA VAL A 187 -7.88 3.46 -5.75
C VAL A 187 -8.24 2.46 -6.84
N ALA A 188 -7.39 1.46 -7.05
CA ALA A 188 -7.49 0.51 -8.14
C ALA A 188 -7.13 -0.93 -7.72
N ASP A 189 -7.34 -1.86 -8.63
CA ASP A 189 -6.86 -3.25 -8.55
C ASP A 189 -5.99 -3.53 -9.76
N VAL A 190 -4.93 -4.30 -9.61
CA VAL A 190 -4.01 -4.64 -10.72
C VAL A 190 -4.67 -5.49 -11.83
N ARG A 191 -5.89 -5.94 -11.58
CA ARG A 191 -6.72 -6.71 -12.53
C ARG A 191 -7.69 -5.84 -13.36
N ASP A 192 -7.77 -4.53 -13.08
CA ASP A 192 -8.66 -3.58 -13.77
C ASP A 192 -8.10 -3.09 -15.12
#